data_f11676101edf69437eb3d481a175b59b
#
_entry.id   f11676101edf69437eb3d481a175b59b
#
_cell.length_a   1.000
_cell.length_b   1.000
_cell.length_c   1.000
_cell.angle_alpha   90.00
_cell.angle_beta   90.00
_cell.angle_gamma   90.00
#
_symmetry.space_group_name_H-M   'P 1'
#
loop_
_entity.id
_entity.type
_entity.pdbx_description
1 polymer ?
#
loop_
_entity_poly.entity_id
_entity_poly.type
_entity_poly.pdbx_seq_one_letter_code
_entity_poly.pdbx_strand_id
1 'polypeptide(L)'
;RQRQMCIRDRYNAADERKITVHHSREVINMDEHPGIAVKTKKDASIVVATKLLRDKECDALVSSGSTGAAVAAALFGLGRIRGIERPAIATPIPSLTGTTVVLDSGAKVDAKPEHMVQSAIMGSVYAELMLKIKNPRVGLLNIGEEETKGNEQALATYPLLKAEEHINFVGNVEGRDINKGTVDVVVCDGFVGNVVLKFAEGLASAIMKLMKEAILNGGFLAKLGGLLIKPAMKGLAKRLDPAEYGGALLLGVKAPFIICHGSSKAKAIKNAIGVAIDFAERDVVEHIAGNIVKSRKGNEEI
;
A
#
# COMPACT_ATOMS: atom_id res chain seq x y z
N ARG A 1 13.67 -7.93 -26.41
CA ARG A 1 14.24 -6.86 -27.30
C ARG A 1 13.16 -6.20 -28.16
N GLN A 2 12.31 -6.91 -28.91
CA GLN A 2 11.30 -6.29 -29.78
C GLN A 2 10.26 -5.44 -29.06
N ARG A 3 9.73 -5.84 -27.88
CA ARG A 3 8.78 -5.02 -27.10
C ARG A 3 9.38 -3.71 -26.58
N GLN A 4 10.63 -3.71 -26.20
CA GLN A 4 11.34 -2.50 -25.73
C GLN A 4 11.65 -1.52 -26.87
N MET A 5 12.05 -2.02 -28.03
CA MET A 5 12.18 -1.20 -29.24
C MET A 5 10.87 -0.53 -29.63
N CYS A 6 9.75 -1.28 -29.68
CA CYS A 6 8.44 -0.74 -30.03
C CYS A 6 7.94 0.38 -29.10
N ILE A 7 8.27 0.34 -27.80
CA ILE A 7 7.92 1.40 -26.85
C ILE A 7 8.79 2.63 -27.09
N ARG A 8 10.08 2.45 -27.30
CA ARG A 8 11.04 3.51 -27.61
C ARG A 8 10.69 4.27 -28.90
N ASP A 9 10.38 3.55 -29.97
CA ASP A 9 10.07 4.12 -31.26
C ASP A 9 8.69 4.79 -31.30
N ARG A 10 7.71 4.27 -30.52
CA ARG A 10 6.33 4.77 -30.52
C ARG A 10 6.16 6.11 -29.81
N TYR A 11 6.98 6.41 -28.81
CA TYR A 11 6.77 7.58 -27.96
C TYR A 11 7.79 8.69 -28.20
N ASN A 12 8.71 8.53 -29.19
CA ASN A 12 9.77 9.52 -29.41
C ASN A 12 10.30 10.04 -28.06
N ALA A 13 10.35 9.11 -27.08
CA ALA A 13 10.57 9.40 -25.67
C ALA A 13 12.04 9.66 -25.51
N ALA A 14 12.20 10.76 -25.93
CA ALA A 14 13.18 11.70 -25.83
C ALA A 14 14.40 11.38 -25.03
N ASP A 15 15.23 11.89 -24.75
CA ASP A 15 16.45 11.88 -24.01
C ASP A 15 16.85 10.45 -23.57
N GLU A 16 17.36 9.68 -24.53
CA GLU A 16 17.92 8.33 -24.29
C GLU A 16 18.89 8.29 -23.10
N ARG A 17 19.42 9.43 -22.72
CA ARG A 17 20.31 9.62 -21.56
C ARG A 17 19.61 9.50 -20.20
N LYS A 18 18.27 9.64 -20.15
CA LYS A 18 17.48 9.56 -18.91
C LYS A 18 16.88 8.20 -18.64
N ILE A 19 16.96 7.26 -19.59
CA ILE A 19 16.37 5.92 -19.46
C ILE A 19 17.45 4.88 -19.70
N THR A 20 17.81 4.16 -18.65
CA THR A 20 18.71 3.00 -18.72
C THR A 20 17.92 1.71 -18.68
N VAL A 21 18.21 0.79 -19.59
CA VAL A 21 17.56 -0.54 -19.63
C VAL A 21 18.50 -1.60 -19.06
N HIS A 22 18.11 -2.18 -17.93
CA HIS A 22 18.79 -3.35 -17.36
C HIS A 22 18.10 -4.62 -17.82
N HIS A 23 18.84 -5.52 -18.45
CA HIS A 23 18.32 -6.79 -18.92
C HIS A 23 18.23 -7.79 -17.77
N SER A 24 17.14 -8.54 -17.71
CA SER A 24 16.99 -9.70 -16.82
C SER A 24 16.55 -10.92 -17.64
N ARG A 25 17.06 -12.09 -17.32
CA ARG A 25 16.85 -13.32 -18.10
C ARG A 25 15.83 -14.25 -17.46
N GLU A 26 15.65 -14.14 -16.13
CA GLU A 26 14.77 -15.03 -15.38
C GLU A 26 13.45 -14.34 -15.05
N VAL A 27 12.41 -15.16 -14.94
CA VAL A 27 11.06 -14.70 -14.56
C VAL A 27 10.62 -15.48 -13.32
N ILE A 28 10.09 -14.76 -12.33
CA ILE A 28 9.39 -15.36 -11.18
C ILE A 28 7.90 -15.38 -11.54
N ASN A 29 7.30 -16.56 -11.63
CA ASN A 29 5.89 -16.73 -11.92
C ASN A 29 5.05 -16.54 -10.64
N MET A 30 3.74 -16.34 -10.81
CA MET A 30 2.80 -16.06 -9.71
C MET A 30 2.57 -17.27 -8.79
N ASP A 31 2.76 -18.46 -9.30
CA ASP A 31 2.58 -19.77 -8.63
C ASP A 31 3.83 -20.25 -7.90
N GLU A 32 4.98 -19.60 -8.10
CA GLU A 32 6.23 -19.98 -7.44
C GLU A 32 6.28 -19.48 -5.99
N HIS A 33 6.88 -20.28 -5.10
CA HIS A 33 7.11 -19.86 -3.72
C HIS A 33 8.06 -18.65 -3.65
N PRO A 34 7.57 -17.46 -3.21
CA PRO A 34 8.29 -16.19 -3.37
C PRO A 34 9.70 -16.21 -2.77
N GLY A 35 9.83 -16.71 -1.54
CA GLY A 35 11.11 -16.73 -0.82
C GLY A 35 12.17 -17.64 -1.45
N ILE A 36 11.74 -18.74 -2.07
CA ILE A 36 12.64 -19.66 -2.79
C ILE A 36 13.02 -19.05 -4.13
N ALA A 37 12.03 -18.57 -4.89
CA ALA A 37 12.24 -18.00 -6.22
C ALA A 37 13.22 -16.81 -6.21
N VAL A 38 13.07 -15.87 -5.25
CA VAL A 38 14.00 -14.74 -5.09
C VAL A 38 15.41 -15.17 -4.72
N LYS A 39 15.56 -16.25 -3.96
CA LYS A 39 16.89 -16.78 -3.59
C LYS A 39 17.58 -17.52 -4.72
N THR A 40 16.83 -18.21 -5.57
CA THR A 40 17.38 -19.05 -6.65
C THR A 40 17.54 -18.29 -7.96
N LYS A 41 16.57 -17.47 -8.34
CA LYS A 41 16.53 -16.69 -9.59
C LYS A 41 17.19 -15.33 -9.42
N LYS A 42 18.52 -15.31 -9.44
CA LYS A 42 19.31 -14.08 -9.18
C LYS A 42 19.22 -13.04 -10.31
N ASP A 43 18.88 -13.47 -11.52
CA ASP A 43 18.71 -12.61 -12.70
C ASP A 43 17.22 -12.31 -13.00
N ALA A 44 16.33 -12.49 -12.01
CA ALA A 44 14.94 -12.07 -12.13
C ALA A 44 14.81 -10.55 -11.99
N SER A 45 13.91 -9.93 -12.76
CA SER A 45 13.76 -8.47 -12.83
C SER A 45 13.61 -7.79 -11.48
N ILE A 46 12.81 -8.38 -10.57
CA ILE A 46 12.61 -7.83 -9.22
C ILE A 46 13.89 -7.92 -8.37
N VAL A 47 14.70 -8.97 -8.54
CA VAL A 47 15.95 -9.15 -7.82
C VAL A 47 17.01 -8.17 -8.33
N VAL A 48 17.11 -8.02 -9.66
CA VAL A 48 18.01 -7.04 -10.30
C VAL A 48 17.64 -5.62 -9.88
N ALA A 49 16.37 -5.24 -9.98
CA ALA A 49 15.90 -3.91 -9.57
C ALA A 49 16.15 -3.62 -8.08
N THR A 50 15.93 -4.62 -7.21
CA THR A 50 16.22 -4.48 -5.77
C THR A 50 17.71 -4.30 -5.50
N LYS A 51 18.57 -4.94 -6.29
CA LYS A 51 20.02 -4.75 -6.20
C LYS A 51 20.42 -3.33 -6.58
N LEU A 52 19.89 -2.80 -7.69
CA LEU A 52 20.15 -1.41 -8.10
C LEU A 52 19.74 -0.41 -7.00
N LEU A 53 18.57 -0.62 -6.38
CA LEU A 53 18.09 0.21 -5.28
C LEU A 53 19.02 0.09 -4.05
N ARG A 54 19.46 -1.11 -3.68
CA ARG A 54 20.40 -1.33 -2.57
C ARG A 54 21.74 -0.66 -2.83
N ASP A 55 22.24 -0.74 -4.05
CA ASP A 55 23.54 -0.21 -4.46
C ASP A 55 23.46 1.31 -4.73
N LYS A 56 22.30 1.93 -4.46
CA LYS A 56 22.01 3.37 -4.62
C LYS A 56 22.17 3.89 -6.06
N GLU A 57 21.95 3.01 -7.04
CA GLU A 57 21.86 3.40 -8.45
C GLU A 57 20.49 3.98 -8.81
N CYS A 58 19.51 3.85 -7.91
CA CYS A 58 18.21 4.51 -7.94
C CYS A 58 17.71 4.77 -6.51
N ASP A 59 16.77 5.70 -6.35
CA ASP A 59 16.26 6.18 -5.06
C ASP A 59 14.99 5.43 -4.62
N ALA A 60 14.26 4.83 -5.55
CA ALA A 60 13.02 4.10 -5.29
C ALA A 60 12.80 2.97 -6.29
N LEU A 61 11.94 2.00 -5.93
CA LEU A 61 11.53 0.91 -6.80
C LEU A 61 10.02 0.84 -6.92
N VAL A 62 9.51 0.74 -8.15
CA VAL A 62 8.10 0.49 -8.46
C VAL A 62 7.97 -0.87 -9.16
N SER A 63 7.19 -1.78 -8.58
CA SER A 63 6.97 -3.12 -9.11
C SER A 63 5.49 -3.39 -9.35
N SER A 64 5.13 -3.97 -10.50
CA SER A 64 3.80 -4.47 -10.82
C SER A 64 3.78 -6.00 -11.03
N GLY A 65 4.71 -6.70 -10.38
CA GLY A 65 4.82 -8.16 -10.39
C GLY A 65 4.09 -8.83 -9.23
N SER A 66 4.55 -10.04 -8.88
CA SER A 66 4.05 -10.79 -7.71
C SER A 66 4.36 -10.02 -6.42
N THR A 67 3.31 -9.72 -5.62
CA THR A 67 3.44 -9.07 -4.32
C THR A 67 4.37 -9.85 -3.39
N GLY A 68 4.20 -11.16 -3.32
CA GLY A 68 5.07 -12.02 -2.50
C GLY A 68 6.53 -11.96 -2.92
N ALA A 69 6.80 -11.99 -4.24
CA ALA A 69 8.18 -11.86 -4.75
C ALA A 69 8.77 -10.47 -4.46
N ALA A 70 7.97 -9.40 -4.56
CA ALA A 70 8.36 -8.04 -4.24
C ALA A 70 8.74 -7.90 -2.75
N VAL A 71 7.89 -8.39 -1.84
CA VAL A 71 8.15 -8.39 -0.39
C VAL A 71 9.40 -9.22 -0.06
N ALA A 72 9.54 -10.42 -0.64
CA ALA A 72 10.70 -11.27 -0.43
C ALA A 72 12.00 -10.62 -0.96
N ALA A 73 11.95 -10.01 -2.15
CA ALA A 73 13.10 -9.31 -2.73
C ALA A 73 13.52 -8.10 -1.86
N ALA A 74 12.56 -7.31 -1.39
CA ALA A 74 12.85 -6.20 -0.49
C ALA A 74 13.47 -6.69 0.84
N LEU A 75 12.92 -7.74 1.45
CA LEU A 75 13.44 -8.30 2.71
C LEU A 75 14.86 -8.85 2.57
N PHE A 76 15.13 -9.62 1.52
CA PHE A 76 16.44 -10.26 1.33
C PHE A 76 17.46 -9.34 0.66
N GLY A 77 17.01 -8.40 -0.18
CA GLY A 77 17.89 -7.51 -0.95
C GLY A 77 18.21 -6.19 -0.25
N LEU A 78 17.20 -5.49 0.31
CA LEU A 78 17.37 -4.21 1.01
C LEU A 78 17.56 -4.39 2.52
N GLY A 79 16.84 -5.36 3.08
CA GLY A 79 16.72 -5.52 4.52
C GLY A 79 15.70 -4.57 5.14
N ARG A 80 15.50 -4.74 6.45
CA ARG A 80 14.52 -3.99 7.26
C ARG A 80 15.17 -2.78 7.92
N ILE A 81 14.39 -1.75 8.18
CA ILE A 81 14.76 -0.66 9.09
C ILE A 81 15.12 -1.28 10.45
N ARG A 82 16.16 -0.76 11.10
CA ARG A 82 16.58 -1.26 12.42
C ARG A 82 15.44 -1.08 13.42
N GLY A 83 15.10 -2.15 14.11
CA GLY A 83 14.01 -2.16 15.07
C GLY A 83 12.67 -2.64 14.48
N ILE A 84 12.49 -2.72 13.19
CA ILE A 84 11.30 -3.30 12.57
C ILE A 84 11.51 -4.81 12.38
N GLU A 85 10.56 -5.58 12.87
CA GLU A 85 10.60 -7.04 12.73
C GLU A 85 9.98 -7.51 11.44
N ARG A 86 8.92 -6.83 10.98
CA ARG A 86 8.21 -7.17 9.76
C ARG A 86 7.80 -5.90 9.00
N PRO A 87 8.06 -5.83 7.69
CA PRO A 87 7.48 -4.79 6.86
C PRO A 87 5.98 -5.00 6.72
N ALA A 88 5.25 -3.93 6.44
CA ALA A 88 3.81 -3.94 6.20
C ALA A 88 3.48 -3.20 4.91
N ILE A 89 2.43 -3.65 4.21
CA ILE A 89 1.93 -2.97 3.02
C ILE A 89 0.88 -1.95 3.44
N ALA A 90 1.17 -0.67 3.22
CA ALA A 90 0.25 0.43 3.45
C ALA A 90 -0.58 0.69 2.19
N THR A 91 -1.88 0.54 2.29
CA THR A 91 -2.79 0.80 1.17
C THR A 91 -3.74 1.93 1.51
N PRO A 92 -3.70 3.05 0.75
CA PRO A 92 -4.69 4.12 0.89
C PRO A 92 -6.04 3.67 0.30
N ILE A 93 -7.09 3.78 1.09
CA ILE A 93 -8.49 3.49 0.71
C ILE A 93 -9.28 4.80 0.75
N PRO A 94 -10.07 5.13 -0.29
CA PRO A 94 -10.92 6.32 -0.28
C PRO A 94 -11.99 6.22 0.79
N SER A 95 -12.17 7.30 1.55
CA SER A 95 -13.21 7.46 2.56
C SER A 95 -14.08 8.69 2.29
N LEU A 96 -15.15 8.86 3.07
CA LEU A 96 -16.03 10.03 2.94
C LEU A 96 -15.30 11.34 3.27
N THR A 97 -14.34 11.29 4.20
CA THR A 97 -13.58 12.46 4.67
C THR A 97 -12.24 12.65 3.94
N GLY A 98 -11.85 11.71 3.06
CA GLY A 98 -10.56 11.78 2.35
C GLY A 98 -10.00 10.41 2.04
N THR A 99 -8.96 10.01 2.74
CA THR A 99 -8.26 8.73 2.57
C THR A 99 -7.96 8.13 3.93
N THR A 100 -8.27 6.86 4.10
CA THR A 100 -7.87 6.03 5.26
C THR A 100 -6.80 5.05 4.82
N VAL A 101 -5.73 4.90 5.59
CA VAL A 101 -4.64 3.98 5.28
C VAL A 101 -4.84 2.68 6.04
N VAL A 102 -4.87 1.56 5.33
CA VAL A 102 -4.95 0.22 5.95
C VAL A 102 -3.56 -0.43 5.95
N LEU A 103 -3.13 -0.88 7.11
CA LEU A 103 -1.91 -1.64 7.37
C LEU A 103 -2.22 -2.84 8.28
N ASP A 104 -1.80 -4.02 7.95
CA ASP A 104 -1.10 -4.53 6.78
C ASP A 104 -2.12 -5.01 5.73
N SER A 105 -1.91 -4.72 4.47
CA SER A 105 -2.82 -5.17 3.40
C SER A 105 -2.29 -6.36 2.59
N GLY A 106 -1.38 -7.17 3.19
CA GLY A 106 -0.96 -8.44 2.60
C GLY A 106 0.52 -8.75 2.58
N ALA A 107 1.36 -8.09 3.39
CA ALA A 107 2.77 -8.45 3.52
C ALA A 107 2.94 -9.69 4.42
N LYS A 108 2.12 -9.84 5.47
CA LYS A 108 2.20 -10.95 6.42
C LYS A 108 0.82 -11.40 6.90
N VAL A 109 0.51 -12.68 6.68
CA VAL A 109 -0.77 -13.30 7.05
C VAL A 109 -0.96 -13.36 8.57
N ASP A 110 0.03 -13.88 9.31
CA ASP A 110 -0.05 -14.04 10.76
C ASP A 110 0.87 -13.02 11.44
N ALA A 111 0.35 -11.85 11.78
CA ALA A 111 1.09 -10.83 12.51
C ALA A 111 1.04 -11.09 14.02
N LYS A 112 2.15 -10.82 14.72
CA LYS A 112 2.17 -10.78 16.18
C LYS A 112 1.67 -9.40 16.65
N PRO A 113 1.21 -9.27 17.91
CA PRO A 113 0.81 -7.97 18.46
C PRO A 113 1.86 -6.87 18.29
N GLU A 114 3.14 -7.18 18.52
CA GLU A 114 4.25 -6.23 18.38
C GLU A 114 4.44 -5.78 16.93
N HIS A 115 4.16 -6.66 15.95
CA HIS A 115 4.18 -6.27 14.53
C HIS A 115 3.07 -5.25 14.22
N MET A 116 1.89 -5.40 14.85
CA MET A 116 0.77 -4.48 14.65
C MET A 116 1.06 -3.11 15.27
N VAL A 117 1.73 -3.05 16.43
CA VAL A 117 2.23 -1.79 17.00
C VAL A 117 3.22 -1.11 16.05
N GLN A 118 4.18 -1.86 15.50
CA GLN A 118 5.11 -1.32 14.51
C GLN A 118 4.39 -0.82 13.27
N SER A 119 3.36 -1.52 12.80
CA SER A 119 2.51 -1.08 11.69
C SER A 119 1.76 0.21 12.02
N ALA A 120 1.25 0.36 13.24
CA ALA A 120 0.61 1.59 13.71
C ALA A 120 1.55 2.79 13.65
N ILE A 121 2.78 2.65 14.13
CA ILE A 121 3.80 3.70 14.08
C ILE A 121 4.15 4.04 12.63
N MET A 122 4.40 3.03 11.79
CA MET A 122 4.70 3.24 10.36
C MET A 122 3.54 3.92 9.63
N GLY A 123 2.31 3.51 9.91
CA GLY A 123 1.10 4.09 9.33
C GLY A 123 0.86 5.52 9.75
N SER A 124 1.12 5.84 11.03
CA SER A 124 1.03 7.20 11.56
C SER A 124 2.03 8.13 10.85
N VAL A 125 3.31 7.74 10.77
CA VAL A 125 4.33 8.51 10.04
C VAL A 125 3.97 8.68 8.56
N TYR A 126 3.47 7.62 7.92
CA TYR A 126 3.01 7.70 6.54
C TYR A 126 1.85 8.69 6.37
N ALA A 127 0.82 8.63 7.20
CA ALA A 127 -0.33 9.52 7.14
C ALA A 127 0.09 10.99 7.39
N GLU A 128 1.01 11.22 8.31
CA GLU A 128 1.51 12.56 8.60
C GLU A 128 2.29 13.14 7.42
N LEU A 129 3.25 12.41 6.88
CA LEU A 129 4.14 12.91 5.84
C LEU A 129 3.50 12.88 4.45
N MET A 130 2.85 11.78 4.07
CA MET A 130 2.34 11.60 2.72
C MET A 130 0.94 12.17 2.52
N LEU A 131 0.06 12.03 3.52
CA LEU A 131 -1.31 12.55 3.46
C LEU A 131 -1.45 13.93 4.13
N LYS A 132 -0.40 14.42 4.80
CA LYS A 132 -0.37 15.71 5.51
C LYS A 132 -1.42 15.82 6.63
N ILE A 133 -1.72 14.70 7.28
CA ILE A 133 -2.67 14.64 8.39
C ILE A 133 -1.88 14.83 9.69
N LYS A 134 -2.13 15.91 10.39
CA LYS A 134 -1.50 16.17 11.70
C LYS A 134 -2.10 15.26 12.76
N ASN A 135 -1.24 14.60 13.56
CA ASN A 135 -1.64 13.69 14.63
C ASN A 135 -2.69 12.66 14.18
N PRO A 136 -2.36 11.77 13.22
CA PRO A 136 -3.31 10.86 12.61
C PRO A 136 -3.95 9.94 13.64
N ARG A 137 -5.27 9.76 13.56
CA ARG A 137 -6.03 8.85 14.41
C ARG A 137 -5.79 7.41 13.97
N VAL A 138 -5.30 6.58 14.87
CA VAL A 138 -4.99 5.17 14.63
C VAL A 138 -6.02 4.28 15.30
N GLY A 139 -6.70 3.41 14.55
CA GLY A 139 -7.66 2.44 15.04
C GLY A 139 -7.19 0.99 14.80
N LEU A 140 -7.52 0.10 15.72
CA LEU A 140 -7.35 -1.34 15.56
C LEU A 140 -8.60 -1.94 14.92
N LEU A 141 -8.46 -2.56 13.75
CA LEU A 141 -9.59 -3.20 13.08
C LEU A 141 -10.12 -4.37 13.89
N ASN A 142 -11.42 -4.34 14.17
CA ASN A 142 -12.08 -5.30 15.03
C ASN A 142 -13.55 -5.54 14.59
N ILE A 143 -14.27 -6.38 15.31
CA ILE A 143 -15.68 -6.73 15.11
C ILE A 143 -16.63 -5.91 15.98
N GLY A 144 -16.13 -5.02 16.82
CA GLY A 144 -16.87 -4.12 17.73
C GLY A 144 -15.91 -3.11 18.34
N GLU A 145 -16.47 -2.02 18.89
CA GLU A 145 -15.70 -0.88 19.43
C GLU A 145 -15.17 -1.15 20.86
N GLU A 146 -15.77 -2.09 21.59
CA GLU A 146 -15.41 -2.38 22.98
C GLU A 146 -14.04 -3.06 23.09
N GLU A 147 -13.27 -2.73 24.13
CA GLU A 147 -11.94 -3.28 24.40
C GLU A 147 -11.91 -4.81 24.55
N THR A 148 -13.04 -5.41 24.93
CA THR A 148 -13.20 -6.86 25.16
C THR A 148 -13.54 -7.65 23.89
N LYS A 149 -13.72 -6.99 22.75
CA LYS A 149 -14.05 -7.63 21.48
C LYS A 149 -12.80 -8.06 20.71
N GLY A 150 -13.02 -9.03 19.83
CA GLY A 150 -12.02 -9.49 18.87
C GLY A 150 -11.50 -10.90 19.17
N ASN A 151 -10.58 -11.32 18.32
CA ASN A 151 -9.83 -12.56 18.47
C ASN A 151 -8.64 -12.38 19.44
N GLU A 152 -7.94 -13.46 19.74
CA GLU A 152 -6.77 -13.46 20.65
C GLU A 152 -5.72 -12.41 20.24
N GLN A 153 -5.48 -12.25 18.93
CA GLN A 153 -4.52 -11.28 18.42
C GLN A 153 -4.97 -9.83 18.69
N ALA A 154 -6.24 -9.51 18.44
CA ALA A 154 -6.78 -8.16 18.67
C ALA A 154 -6.76 -7.82 20.16
N LEU A 155 -7.19 -8.76 21.02
CA LEU A 155 -7.17 -8.63 22.47
C LEU A 155 -5.74 -8.42 23.02
N ALA A 156 -4.75 -9.13 22.48
CA ALA A 156 -3.35 -8.97 22.86
C ALA A 156 -2.72 -7.67 22.31
N THR A 157 -3.18 -7.18 21.15
CA THR A 157 -2.66 -5.98 20.51
C THR A 157 -3.20 -4.70 21.15
N TYR A 158 -4.46 -4.67 21.56
CA TYR A 158 -5.14 -3.49 22.08
C TYR A 158 -4.37 -2.80 23.22
N PRO A 159 -3.97 -3.49 24.32
CA PRO A 159 -3.24 -2.87 25.40
C PRO A 159 -1.87 -2.32 24.99
N LEU A 160 -1.20 -2.95 24.02
CA LEU A 160 0.07 -2.49 23.51
C LEU A 160 -0.08 -1.19 22.70
N LEU A 161 -1.11 -1.09 21.86
CA LEU A 161 -1.42 0.14 21.13
C LEU A 161 -1.85 1.27 22.07
N LYS A 162 -2.60 0.95 23.13
CA LYS A 162 -3.05 1.92 24.14
C LYS A 162 -1.89 2.48 24.97
N ALA A 163 -0.84 1.70 25.18
CA ALA A 163 0.37 2.09 25.88
C ALA A 163 1.39 2.84 25.00
N GLU A 164 1.22 2.82 23.66
CA GLU A 164 2.17 3.45 22.74
C GLU A 164 1.92 4.96 22.65
N GLU A 165 2.80 5.75 23.26
CA GLU A 165 2.66 7.21 23.37
C GLU A 165 2.96 7.97 22.06
N HIS A 166 3.61 7.31 21.07
CA HIS A 166 4.01 7.96 19.82
C HIS A 166 2.96 7.88 18.73
N ILE A 167 1.75 7.38 19.05
CA ILE A 167 0.61 7.34 18.14
C ILE A 167 -0.65 7.89 18.82
N ASN A 168 -1.56 8.43 18.04
CA ASN A 168 -2.88 8.82 18.51
C ASN A 168 -3.86 7.63 18.38
N PHE A 169 -3.72 6.65 19.27
CA PHE A 169 -4.59 5.49 19.27
C PHE A 169 -5.99 5.84 19.81
N VAL A 170 -7.02 5.56 19.02
CA VAL A 170 -8.42 5.91 19.33
C VAL A 170 -9.29 4.69 19.70
N GLY A 171 -8.70 3.49 19.77
CA GLY A 171 -9.41 2.27 20.14
C GLY A 171 -9.71 1.35 18.95
N ASN A 172 -10.65 0.42 19.16
CA ASN A 172 -11.14 -0.47 18.13
C ASN A 172 -12.02 0.26 17.11
N VAL A 173 -11.94 -0.17 15.86
CA VAL A 173 -12.79 0.31 14.76
C VAL A 173 -13.32 -0.87 13.96
N GLU A 174 -14.50 -0.73 13.39
CA GLU A 174 -15.09 -1.76 12.55
C GLU A 174 -14.80 -1.50 11.06
N GLY A 175 -15.00 -2.52 10.22
CA GLY A 175 -14.77 -2.40 8.77
C GLY A 175 -15.54 -1.25 8.10
N ARG A 176 -16.72 -0.90 8.61
CA ARG A 176 -17.51 0.24 8.13
C ARG A 176 -16.85 1.60 8.37
N ASP A 177 -16.00 1.69 9.37
CA ASP A 177 -15.36 2.94 9.77
C ASP A 177 -14.22 3.34 8.85
N ILE A 178 -13.62 2.36 8.16
CA ILE A 178 -12.63 2.59 7.09
C ILE A 178 -13.18 3.57 6.04
N ASN A 179 -14.39 3.28 5.53
CA ASN A 179 -15.01 4.10 4.49
C ASN A 179 -15.65 5.38 5.03
N LYS A 180 -16.04 5.43 6.31
CA LYS A 180 -16.54 6.67 6.95
C LYS A 180 -15.40 7.68 7.15
N GLY A 181 -14.16 7.22 7.34
CA GLY A 181 -13.02 8.07 7.66
C GLY A 181 -13.08 8.59 9.10
N THR A 182 -13.59 7.78 10.03
CA THR A 182 -13.56 8.06 11.47
C THR A 182 -12.15 8.03 12.03
N VAL A 183 -11.27 7.29 11.36
CA VAL A 183 -9.85 7.19 11.62
C VAL A 183 -9.04 7.39 10.34
N ASP A 184 -7.76 7.72 10.50
CA ASP A 184 -6.86 8.02 9.39
C ASP A 184 -5.97 6.82 9.04
N VAL A 185 -5.68 5.99 10.04
CA VAL A 185 -4.91 4.74 9.93
C VAL A 185 -5.68 3.61 10.58
N VAL A 186 -5.82 2.50 9.90
CA VAL A 186 -6.42 1.26 10.41
C VAL A 186 -5.38 0.16 10.39
N VAL A 187 -5.13 -0.44 11.56
CA VAL A 187 -4.16 -1.52 11.73
C VAL A 187 -4.87 -2.85 11.82
N CYS A 188 -4.38 -3.82 11.07
CA CYS A 188 -4.83 -5.22 11.08
C CYS A 188 -3.68 -6.14 10.65
N ASP A 189 -3.88 -7.47 10.76
CA ASP A 189 -2.98 -8.42 10.10
C ASP A 189 -3.18 -8.42 8.59
N GLY A 190 -2.18 -8.92 7.86
CA GLY A 190 -2.20 -8.86 6.39
C GLY A 190 -3.23 -9.80 5.75
N PHE A 191 -3.74 -10.81 6.45
CA PHE A 191 -4.83 -11.63 5.93
C PHE A 191 -6.13 -10.83 5.92
N VAL A 192 -6.52 -10.28 7.06
CA VAL A 192 -7.72 -9.45 7.19
C VAL A 192 -7.64 -8.22 6.28
N GLY A 193 -6.50 -7.53 6.27
CA GLY A 193 -6.31 -6.34 5.44
C GLY A 193 -6.40 -6.63 3.95
N ASN A 194 -5.86 -7.76 3.48
CA ASN A 194 -5.99 -8.14 2.08
C ASN A 194 -7.43 -8.53 1.70
N VAL A 195 -8.16 -9.20 2.61
CA VAL A 195 -9.59 -9.50 2.41
C VAL A 195 -10.40 -8.22 2.30
N VAL A 196 -10.20 -7.27 3.24
CA VAL A 196 -10.87 -5.96 3.22
C VAL A 196 -10.56 -5.21 1.92
N LEU A 197 -9.30 -5.15 1.50
CA LEU A 197 -8.90 -4.49 0.26
C LEU A 197 -9.57 -5.11 -0.96
N LYS A 198 -9.51 -6.44 -1.11
CA LYS A 198 -10.10 -7.15 -2.26
C LYS A 198 -11.62 -7.04 -2.28
N PHE A 199 -12.26 -7.09 -1.12
CA PHE A 199 -13.70 -6.86 -1.00
C PHE A 199 -14.07 -5.43 -1.41
N ALA A 200 -13.36 -4.42 -0.93
CA ALA A 200 -13.61 -3.02 -1.28
C ALA A 200 -13.44 -2.75 -2.78
N GLU A 201 -12.35 -3.26 -3.40
CA GLU A 201 -12.11 -3.18 -4.84
C GLU A 201 -13.25 -3.83 -5.65
N GLY A 202 -13.65 -5.04 -5.25
CA GLY A 202 -14.72 -5.80 -5.90
C GLY A 202 -16.07 -5.11 -5.77
N LEU A 203 -16.40 -4.63 -4.57
CA LEU A 203 -17.67 -3.94 -4.27
C LEU A 203 -17.78 -2.62 -5.07
N ALA A 204 -16.74 -1.80 -5.07
CA ALA A 204 -16.70 -0.56 -5.83
C ALA A 204 -16.93 -0.81 -7.34
N SER A 205 -16.26 -1.81 -7.89
CA SER A 205 -16.43 -2.22 -9.30
C SER A 205 -17.85 -2.71 -9.59
N ALA A 206 -18.42 -3.53 -8.71
CA ALA A 206 -19.78 -4.06 -8.86
C ALA A 206 -20.83 -2.94 -8.80
N ILE A 207 -20.73 -2.02 -7.83
CA ILE A 207 -21.65 -0.88 -7.71
C ILE A 207 -21.62 -0.01 -8.97
N MET A 208 -20.42 0.32 -9.47
CA MET A 208 -20.28 1.13 -10.69
C MET A 208 -20.90 0.43 -11.92
N LYS A 209 -20.75 -0.90 -12.01
CA LYS A 209 -21.37 -1.69 -13.09
C LYS A 209 -22.89 -1.72 -12.98
N LEU A 210 -23.43 -1.99 -11.79
CA LEU A 210 -24.88 -2.02 -11.53
C LEU A 210 -25.52 -0.66 -11.83
N MET A 211 -24.90 0.44 -11.40
CA MET A 211 -25.37 1.80 -11.71
C MET A 211 -25.41 2.05 -13.21
N LYS A 212 -24.36 1.67 -13.94
CA LYS A 212 -24.33 1.78 -15.40
C LYS A 212 -25.44 0.95 -16.06
N GLU A 213 -25.65 -0.28 -15.63
CA GLU A 213 -26.70 -1.17 -16.15
C GLU A 213 -28.10 -0.60 -15.86
N ALA A 214 -28.36 -0.11 -14.64
CA ALA A 214 -29.63 0.53 -14.28
C ALA A 214 -29.95 1.74 -15.18
N ILE A 215 -28.97 2.59 -15.45
CA ILE A 215 -29.13 3.74 -16.35
C ILE A 215 -29.41 3.28 -17.78
N LEU A 216 -28.68 2.30 -18.29
CA LEU A 216 -28.83 1.83 -19.67
C LEU A 216 -30.15 1.10 -19.91
N ASN A 217 -30.70 0.42 -18.90
CA ASN A 217 -31.94 -0.34 -18.97
C ASN A 217 -33.17 0.49 -18.57
N GLY A 218 -33.02 1.67 -17.98
CA GLY A 218 -34.08 2.49 -17.43
C GLY A 218 -34.89 3.34 -18.43
N GLY A 219 -34.87 3.00 -19.74
CA GLY A 219 -35.63 3.72 -20.75
C GLY A 219 -34.99 5.07 -21.16
N PHE A 220 -35.74 5.85 -21.95
CA PHE A 220 -35.22 7.10 -22.56
C PHE A 220 -34.83 8.16 -21.53
N LEU A 221 -35.69 8.41 -20.52
CA LEU A 221 -35.45 9.44 -19.51
C LEU A 221 -34.22 9.11 -18.63
N ALA A 222 -34.06 7.83 -18.25
CA ALA A 222 -32.89 7.39 -17.48
C ALA A 222 -31.57 7.55 -18.27
N LYS A 223 -31.60 7.26 -19.57
CA LYS A 223 -30.44 7.43 -20.46
C LYS A 223 -30.07 8.92 -20.61
N LEU A 224 -31.06 9.81 -20.79
CA LEU A 224 -30.87 11.23 -20.85
C LEU A 224 -30.29 11.77 -19.52
N GLY A 225 -30.87 11.38 -18.39
CA GLY A 225 -30.34 11.70 -17.05
C GLY A 225 -28.91 11.18 -16.86
N GLY A 226 -28.64 9.95 -17.28
CA GLY A 226 -27.31 9.35 -17.27
C GLY A 226 -26.26 10.13 -18.08
N LEU A 227 -26.67 10.71 -19.21
CA LEU A 227 -25.81 11.58 -20.00
C LEU A 227 -25.46 12.87 -19.25
N LEU A 228 -26.43 13.48 -18.60
CA LEU A 228 -26.25 14.72 -17.82
C LEU A 228 -25.35 14.51 -16.60
N ILE A 229 -25.49 13.40 -15.89
CA ILE A 229 -24.65 13.09 -14.70
C ILE A 229 -23.28 12.49 -15.02
N LYS A 230 -23.02 12.15 -16.28
CA LYS A 230 -21.76 11.51 -16.73
C LYS A 230 -20.47 12.19 -16.23
N PRO A 231 -20.35 13.54 -16.21
CA PRO A 231 -19.16 14.21 -15.67
C PRO A 231 -18.97 13.94 -14.16
N ALA A 232 -20.05 14.01 -13.38
CA ALA A 232 -20.02 13.73 -11.93
C ALA A 232 -19.65 12.26 -11.65
N MET A 233 -20.21 11.32 -12.42
CA MET A 233 -19.88 9.91 -12.34
C MET A 233 -18.41 9.62 -12.70
N LYS A 234 -17.83 10.36 -13.65
CA LYS A 234 -16.38 10.25 -13.94
C LYS A 234 -15.53 10.72 -12.75
N GLY A 235 -15.94 11.77 -12.06
CA GLY A 235 -15.29 12.25 -10.84
C GLY A 235 -15.32 11.20 -9.73
N LEU A 236 -16.49 10.58 -9.49
CA LEU A 236 -16.65 9.49 -8.52
C LEU A 236 -15.80 8.28 -8.90
N ALA A 237 -15.85 7.83 -10.16
CA ALA A 237 -15.06 6.72 -10.66
C ALA A 237 -13.55 6.97 -10.48
N LYS A 238 -13.09 8.20 -10.73
CA LYS A 238 -11.70 8.59 -10.49
C LYS A 238 -11.33 8.48 -9.01
N ARG A 239 -12.19 8.93 -8.09
CA ARG A 239 -11.94 8.83 -6.64
C ARG A 239 -11.88 7.38 -6.15
N LEU A 240 -12.64 6.47 -6.76
CA LEU A 240 -12.68 5.04 -6.41
C LEU A 240 -11.64 4.20 -7.18
N ASP A 241 -10.92 4.78 -8.13
CA ASP A 241 -9.95 4.08 -8.97
C ASP A 241 -8.62 3.86 -8.22
N PRO A 242 -8.22 2.62 -7.88
CA PRO A 242 -6.94 2.37 -7.21
C PRO A 242 -5.73 2.90 -7.99
N ALA A 243 -5.85 3.05 -9.31
CA ALA A 243 -4.79 3.60 -10.17
C ALA A 243 -4.47 5.07 -9.86
N GLU A 244 -5.36 5.82 -9.22
CA GLU A 244 -5.12 7.21 -8.81
C GLU A 244 -4.16 7.31 -7.62
N TYR A 245 -4.12 6.28 -6.76
CA TYR A 245 -3.30 6.26 -5.55
C TYR A 245 -1.87 5.75 -5.78
N GLY A 246 -1.55 5.27 -6.99
CA GLY A 246 -0.19 4.94 -7.39
C GLY A 246 0.36 3.62 -6.82
N GLY A 247 -0.50 2.74 -6.26
CA GLY A 247 -0.07 1.48 -5.65
C GLY A 247 0.05 1.55 -4.12
N ALA A 248 0.47 0.43 -3.53
CA ALA A 248 0.68 0.28 -2.09
C ALA A 248 2.17 0.43 -1.74
N LEU A 249 2.47 1.01 -0.60
CA LEU A 249 3.84 1.17 -0.15
C LEU A 249 4.24 0.04 0.80
N LEU A 250 5.41 -0.52 0.56
CA LEU A 250 6.02 -1.47 1.50
C LEU A 250 6.83 -0.68 2.53
N LEU A 251 6.22 -0.46 3.69
CA LEU A 251 6.84 0.24 4.81
C LEU A 251 7.71 -0.70 5.64
N GLY A 252 8.74 -0.17 6.28
CA GLY A 252 9.62 -0.94 7.16
C GLY A 252 10.85 -1.55 6.48
N VAL A 253 11.06 -1.28 5.20
CA VAL A 253 12.29 -1.61 4.46
C VAL A 253 13.18 -0.37 4.29
N LYS A 254 14.46 -0.57 4.01
CA LYS A 254 15.49 0.49 4.02
C LYS A 254 15.46 1.46 2.84
N ALA A 255 14.52 1.32 1.92
CA ALA A 255 14.39 2.23 0.78
C ALA A 255 12.93 2.27 0.29
N PRO A 256 12.52 3.33 -0.43
CA PRO A 256 11.18 3.45 -1.00
C PRO A 256 10.85 2.30 -1.95
N PHE A 257 9.78 1.55 -1.63
CA PHE A 257 9.38 0.38 -2.40
C PHE A 257 7.86 0.36 -2.60
N ILE A 258 7.43 0.54 -3.86
CA ILE A 258 6.02 0.63 -4.22
C ILE A 258 5.59 -0.64 -4.95
N ILE A 259 4.46 -1.20 -4.54
CA ILE A 259 3.85 -2.39 -5.12
C ILE A 259 2.56 -1.99 -5.82
N CYS A 260 2.54 -2.15 -7.15
CA CYS A 260 1.37 -1.95 -7.99
C CYS A 260 0.68 -3.28 -8.28
N HIS A 261 -0.59 -3.24 -8.63
CA HIS A 261 -1.32 -4.43 -9.06
C HIS A 261 -0.75 -4.98 -10.39
N GLY A 262 -0.76 -6.31 -10.60
CA GLY A 262 -0.25 -6.93 -11.82
C GLY A 262 -0.96 -6.48 -13.11
N SER A 263 -2.20 -5.99 -13.01
CA SER A 263 -2.96 -5.41 -14.13
C SER A 263 -2.76 -3.91 -14.32
N SER A 264 -1.83 -3.27 -13.59
CA SER A 264 -1.57 -1.83 -13.66
C SER A 264 -1.20 -1.38 -15.05
N LYS A 265 -1.88 -0.32 -15.50
CA LYS A 265 -1.66 0.34 -16.79
C LYS A 265 -0.78 1.59 -16.60
N ALA A 266 -0.45 2.26 -17.69
CA ALA A 266 0.43 3.44 -17.72
C ALA A 266 0.08 4.50 -16.66
N LYS A 267 -1.22 4.79 -16.45
CA LYS A 267 -1.69 5.74 -15.45
C LYS A 267 -1.28 5.34 -14.03
N ALA A 268 -1.50 4.08 -13.65
CA ALA A 268 -1.15 3.58 -12.33
C ALA A 268 0.37 3.63 -12.10
N ILE A 269 1.17 3.24 -13.09
CA ILE A 269 2.63 3.30 -13.01
C ILE A 269 3.13 4.74 -12.92
N LYS A 270 2.56 5.68 -13.69
CA LYS A 270 2.89 7.11 -13.60
C LYS A 270 2.63 7.63 -12.17
N ASN A 271 1.47 7.34 -11.61
CA ASN A 271 1.12 7.78 -10.27
C ASN A 271 2.02 7.11 -9.20
N ALA A 272 2.36 5.83 -9.38
CA ALA A 272 3.30 5.12 -8.51
C ALA A 272 4.70 5.74 -8.51
N ILE A 273 5.18 6.18 -9.67
CA ILE A 273 6.46 6.92 -9.77
C ILE A 273 6.35 8.25 -9.03
N GLY A 274 5.23 8.98 -9.15
CA GLY A 274 4.99 10.21 -8.39
C GLY A 274 5.03 9.96 -6.87
N VAL A 275 4.34 8.92 -6.40
CA VAL A 275 4.38 8.52 -4.98
C VAL A 275 5.79 8.12 -4.54
N ALA A 276 6.57 7.45 -5.40
CA ALA A 276 7.94 7.07 -5.10
C ALA A 276 8.86 8.30 -4.91
N ILE A 277 8.69 9.31 -5.76
CA ILE A 277 9.42 10.59 -5.66
C ILE A 277 9.05 11.28 -4.34
N ASP A 278 7.75 11.50 -4.09
CA ASP A 278 7.28 12.15 -2.85
C ASP A 278 7.77 11.42 -1.59
N PHE A 279 7.80 10.07 -1.63
CA PHE A 279 8.25 9.26 -0.51
C PHE A 279 9.75 9.42 -0.24
N ALA A 280 10.57 9.46 -1.29
CA ALA A 280 11.99 9.66 -1.20
C ALA A 280 12.33 11.11 -0.75
N GLU A 281 11.69 12.11 -1.35
CA GLU A 281 11.94 13.54 -1.04
C GLU A 281 11.52 13.94 0.40
N ARG A 282 10.61 13.18 1.03
CA ARG A 282 10.15 13.42 2.41
C ARG A 282 10.88 12.60 3.46
N ASP A 283 11.91 11.86 3.09
CA ASP A 283 12.73 11.03 3.99
C ASP A 283 11.88 10.13 4.91
N VAL A 284 10.80 9.54 4.35
CA VAL A 284 9.83 8.75 5.14
C VAL A 284 10.50 7.56 5.84
N VAL A 285 11.49 6.94 5.21
CA VAL A 285 12.27 5.82 5.79
C VAL A 285 12.96 6.25 7.08
N GLU A 286 13.62 7.40 7.07
CA GLU A 286 14.37 7.98 8.17
C GLU A 286 13.43 8.40 9.31
N HIS A 287 12.29 8.98 8.98
CA HIS A 287 11.25 9.34 9.97
C HIS A 287 10.67 8.11 10.64
N ILE A 288 10.37 7.04 9.89
CA ILE A 288 9.94 5.76 10.46
C ILE A 288 11.02 5.22 11.40
N ALA A 289 12.29 5.18 10.97
CA ALA A 289 13.40 4.69 11.77
C ALA A 289 13.51 5.45 13.09
N GLY A 290 13.40 6.78 13.06
CA GLY A 290 13.44 7.65 14.23
C GLY A 290 12.32 7.38 15.22
N ASN A 291 11.08 7.20 14.74
CA ASN A 291 9.93 6.93 15.60
C ASN A 291 9.98 5.52 16.22
N ILE A 292 10.44 4.51 15.50
CA ILE A 292 10.64 3.15 16.04
C ILE A 292 11.70 3.14 17.16
N VAL A 293 12.76 3.93 17.03
CA VAL A 293 13.78 4.04 18.10
C VAL A 293 13.23 4.71 19.34
N LYS A 294 12.40 5.75 19.19
CA LYS A 294 11.75 6.46 20.32
C LYS A 294 10.81 5.52 21.08
N SER A 295 9.91 4.83 20.36
CA SER A 295 8.98 3.85 20.93
C SER A 295 9.69 2.77 21.77
N ARG A 296 10.83 2.25 21.29
CA ARG A 296 11.59 1.24 22.03
C ARG A 296 12.24 1.75 23.31
N LYS A 297 12.74 2.99 23.31
CA LYS A 297 13.34 3.59 24.52
C LYS A 297 12.31 3.84 25.62
N GLY A 298 11.12 4.28 25.26
CA GLY A 298 10.01 4.43 26.21
C GLY A 298 9.61 3.09 26.86
N ASN A 299 9.72 1.98 26.12
CA ASN A 299 9.42 0.64 26.66
C ASN A 299 10.55 0.00 27.49
N GLU A 300 11.78 0.51 27.45
CA GLU A 300 12.91 0.04 28.27
C GLU A 300 13.02 0.83 29.60
N GLU A 301 12.30 1.94 29.74
CA GLU A 301 12.28 2.79 30.95
C GLU A 301 11.08 2.48 31.89
N ILE A 302 10.20 1.53 31.52
CA ILE A 302 9.06 1.04 32.32
C ILE A 302 9.38 -0.36 32.85
#